data_b4a67ae91e14fb1b4007fc55d23a66ed
#
_entry.id   b4a67ae91e14fb1b4007fc55d23a66ed
#
_cell.length_a   1.000
_cell.length_b   1.000
_cell.length_c   1.000
_cell.angle_alpha   90.00
_cell.angle_beta   90.00
_cell.angle_gamma   90.00
#
_symmetry.space_group_name_H-M   'P 1'
#
loop_
_entity.id
_entity.type
_entity.pdbx_description
1 polymer ?
#
loop_
_entity_poly.entity_id
_entity_poly.type
_entity_poly.pdbx_seq_one_letter_code
_entity_poly.pdbx_strand_id
1 'polypeptide(L)'
;MSAIIKLKYIIVFLWSGLCYFSYAGMGISRFVSLPELRSASVGFCIMDIETGETVSSYDSQRLLLPASALKLLTSATALGIYGGEHCFYTDVQYSGHIGKDGVLYGDLYIQGCGDPTLGSEYGTRQVFDFRNRLLKELENAGVHRIEGCIIADDSRFGTEGVSPNWLWED
;
A
#
# COMPACT_ATOMS: atom_id res chain seq x y z
N MET A 1 28.34 -6.38 -52.24
CA MET A 1 26.89 -6.70 -52.14
C MET A 1 26.35 -6.69 -50.69
N SER A 2 27.18 -6.53 -49.68
CA SER A 2 26.79 -6.62 -48.26
C SER A 2 26.29 -5.29 -47.64
N ALA A 3 26.66 -4.12 -48.18
CA ALA A 3 26.32 -2.83 -47.58
C ALA A 3 24.88 -2.34 -47.85
N ILE A 4 24.31 -2.72 -48.99
CA ILE A 4 22.96 -2.26 -49.38
C ILE A 4 21.85 -2.98 -48.59
N ILE A 5 22.10 -4.23 -48.21
CA ILE A 5 21.12 -5.02 -47.41
C ILE A 5 21.03 -4.48 -46.00
N LYS A 6 22.15 -4.09 -45.38
CA LYS A 6 22.16 -3.50 -44.02
C LYS A 6 21.44 -2.14 -43.96
N LEU A 7 21.56 -1.34 -45.01
CA LEU A 7 20.90 -0.03 -45.06
C LEU A 7 19.36 -0.15 -45.19
N LYS A 8 18.86 -1.15 -45.91
CA LYS A 8 17.41 -1.39 -46.00
C LYS A 8 16.78 -1.81 -44.66
N TYR A 9 17.45 -2.62 -43.87
CA TYR A 9 16.96 -3.03 -42.55
C TYR A 9 17.01 -1.88 -41.56
N ILE A 10 18.02 -1.03 -41.58
CA ILE A 10 18.13 0.14 -40.70
C ILE A 10 17.01 1.16 -41.02
N ILE A 11 16.71 1.41 -42.31
CA ILE A 11 15.63 2.32 -42.71
C ILE A 11 14.24 1.77 -42.30
N VAL A 12 14.01 0.47 -42.44
CA VAL A 12 12.75 -0.17 -41.99
C VAL A 12 12.61 -0.12 -40.48
N PHE A 13 13.69 -0.33 -39.71
CA PHE A 13 13.67 -0.22 -38.25
C PHE A 13 13.46 1.22 -37.76
N LEU A 14 14.08 2.19 -38.38
CA LEU A 14 13.87 3.63 -38.12
C LEU A 14 12.44 4.06 -38.44
N TRP A 15 11.84 3.55 -39.51
CA TRP A 15 10.49 3.90 -39.92
C TRP A 15 9.43 3.22 -39.02
N SER A 16 9.66 1.99 -38.62
CA SER A 16 8.77 1.32 -37.64
C SER A 16 8.82 1.97 -36.26
N GLY A 17 10.00 2.41 -35.80
CA GLY A 17 10.15 3.16 -34.53
C GLY A 17 9.42 4.52 -34.59
N LEU A 18 9.52 5.26 -35.65
CA LEU A 18 8.81 6.53 -35.83
C LEU A 18 7.27 6.36 -35.90
N CYS A 19 6.78 5.26 -36.47
CA CYS A 19 5.35 4.97 -36.51
C CYS A 19 4.78 4.65 -35.12
N TYR A 20 5.52 3.95 -34.24
CA TYR A 20 5.08 3.69 -32.87
C TYR A 20 4.98 4.95 -32.03
N PHE A 21 5.92 5.89 -32.16
CA PHE A 21 5.87 7.19 -31.47
C PHE A 21 4.67 8.04 -31.90
N SER A 22 4.32 8.01 -33.19
CA SER A 22 3.17 8.77 -33.71
C SER A 22 1.81 8.23 -33.22
N TYR A 23 1.71 6.93 -32.93
CA TYR A 23 0.46 6.32 -32.46
C TYR A 23 0.13 6.70 -31.02
N ALA A 24 1.12 6.82 -30.14
CA ALA A 24 0.89 7.19 -28.75
C ALA A 24 0.37 8.63 -28.60
N GLY A 25 0.93 9.57 -29.38
CA GLY A 25 0.49 10.98 -29.37
C GLY A 25 -0.93 11.19 -29.92
N MET A 26 -1.31 10.45 -30.96
CA MET A 26 -2.68 10.52 -31.52
C MET A 26 -3.73 9.93 -30.58
N GLY A 27 -3.36 8.94 -29.77
CA GLY A 27 -4.24 8.30 -28.80
C GLY A 27 -4.71 9.27 -27.72
N ILE A 28 -3.80 10.02 -27.11
CA ILE A 28 -4.16 10.96 -26.04
C ILE A 28 -4.91 12.18 -26.57
N SER A 29 -4.49 12.74 -27.72
CA SER A 29 -5.20 13.87 -28.33
C SER A 29 -6.64 13.51 -28.70
N ARG A 30 -6.88 12.30 -29.21
CA ARG A 30 -8.22 11.79 -29.49
C ARG A 30 -9.03 11.58 -28.21
N PHE A 31 -8.41 11.02 -27.17
CA PHE A 31 -9.06 10.82 -25.88
C PHE A 31 -9.52 12.13 -25.26
N VAL A 32 -8.66 13.13 -25.15
CA VAL A 32 -9.02 14.43 -24.54
C VAL A 32 -10.00 15.25 -25.37
N SER A 33 -10.16 14.94 -26.66
CA SER A 33 -11.15 15.57 -27.54
C SER A 33 -12.54 14.94 -27.51
N LEU A 34 -12.73 13.87 -26.75
CA LEU A 34 -14.04 13.25 -26.59
C LEU A 34 -15.08 14.25 -26.01
N PRO A 35 -16.30 14.30 -26.56
CA PRO A 35 -17.34 15.19 -26.07
C PRO A 35 -17.63 15.03 -24.56
N GLU A 36 -17.51 13.82 -24.06
CA GLU A 36 -17.74 13.45 -22.66
C GLU A 36 -16.71 14.10 -21.70
N LEU A 37 -15.52 14.42 -22.22
CA LEU A 37 -14.44 15.04 -21.45
C LEU A 37 -14.39 16.56 -21.55
N ARG A 38 -15.34 17.19 -22.27
CA ARG A 38 -15.34 18.65 -22.52
C ARG A 38 -15.27 19.48 -21.22
N SER A 39 -15.88 19.00 -20.14
CA SER A 39 -15.89 19.67 -18.83
C SER A 39 -14.93 19.02 -17.82
N ALA A 40 -14.16 18.03 -18.23
CA ALA A 40 -13.21 17.35 -17.36
C ALA A 40 -11.85 18.06 -17.36
N SER A 41 -11.17 18.01 -16.22
CA SER A 41 -9.76 18.35 -16.11
C SER A 41 -8.93 17.10 -16.31
N VAL A 42 -8.07 17.09 -17.32
CA VAL A 42 -7.24 15.92 -17.67
C VAL A 42 -5.77 16.31 -17.62
N GLY A 43 -4.97 15.53 -16.90
CA GLY A 43 -3.52 15.56 -16.96
C GLY A 43 -3.00 14.16 -17.24
N PHE A 44 -1.94 14.05 -18.03
CA PHE A 44 -1.41 12.77 -18.46
C PHE A 44 0.11 12.86 -18.65
N CYS A 45 0.82 11.84 -18.16
CA CYS A 45 2.26 11.69 -18.37
C CYS A 45 2.64 10.21 -18.40
N ILE A 46 3.32 9.79 -19.44
CA ILE A 46 4.01 8.50 -19.50
C ILE A 46 5.50 8.77 -19.45
N MET A 47 6.17 8.09 -18.54
CA MET A 47 7.62 8.15 -18.41
C MET A 47 8.21 6.76 -18.59
N ASP A 48 9.36 6.71 -19.22
CA ASP A 48 10.18 5.52 -19.22
C ASP A 48 10.76 5.31 -17.80
N ILE A 49 10.56 4.12 -17.25
CA ILE A 49 10.92 3.84 -15.86
C ILE A 49 12.44 3.69 -15.66
N GLU A 50 13.17 3.32 -16.71
CA GLU A 50 14.62 3.10 -16.65
C GLU A 50 15.39 4.40 -16.86
N THR A 51 14.94 5.21 -17.84
CA THR A 51 15.62 6.45 -18.23
C THR A 51 15.08 7.69 -17.53
N GLY A 52 13.84 7.65 -17.04
CA GLY A 52 13.12 8.79 -16.50
C GLY A 52 12.63 9.77 -17.59
N GLU A 53 12.80 9.44 -18.87
CA GLU A 53 12.38 10.32 -19.97
C GLU A 53 10.87 10.28 -20.17
N THR A 54 10.30 11.45 -20.50
CA THR A 54 8.87 11.54 -20.82
C THR A 54 8.63 11.03 -22.24
N VAL A 55 7.92 9.92 -22.36
CA VAL A 55 7.53 9.31 -23.63
C VAL A 55 6.34 10.05 -24.26
N SER A 56 5.36 10.45 -23.43
CA SER A 56 4.19 11.20 -23.89
C SER A 56 3.57 11.97 -22.71
N SER A 57 3.03 13.14 -22.99
CA SER A 57 2.37 13.95 -21.96
C SER A 57 1.28 14.84 -22.55
N TYR A 58 0.30 15.18 -21.73
CA TYR A 58 -0.73 16.16 -22.00
C TYR A 58 -1.06 16.89 -20.68
N ASP A 59 -0.91 18.21 -20.66
CA ASP A 59 -1.16 19.07 -19.50
C ASP A 59 -0.62 18.48 -18.17
N SER A 60 0.58 17.90 -18.23
CA SER A 60 1.18 17.12 -17.14
C SER A 60 1.55 17.93 -15.91
N GLN A 61 1.57 19.26 -16.04
CA GLN A 61 1.84 20.20 -14.94
C GLN A 61 0.55 20.73 -14.27
N ARG A 62 -0.60 20.27 -14.73
CA ARG A 62 -1.88 20.68 -14.17
C ARG A 62 -2.06 20.14 -12.75
N LEU A 63 -2.42 21.01 -11.84
CA LEU A 63 -2.77 20.61 -10.48
C LEU A 63 -4.16 19.96 -10.48
N LEU A 64 -4.21 18.72 -10.04
CA LEU A 64 -5.42 17.91 -9.92
C LEU A 64 -5.52 17.36 -8.50
N LEU A 65 -6.74 17.11 -8.05
CA LEU A 65 -6.94 16.39 -6.79
C LEU A 65 -6.59 14.91 -6.99
N PRO A 66 -5.60 14.39 -6.27
CA PRO A 66 -5.11 13.03 -6.51
C PRO A 66 -6.08 11.93 -6.04
N ALA A 67 -7.01 12.28 -5.15
CA ALA A 67 -7.89 11.31 -4.50
C ALA A 67 -7.09 10.08 -4.02
N SER A 68 -7.59 8.85 -4.22
CA SER A 68 -6.89 7.62 -3.81
C SER A 68 -5.56 7.35 -4.53
N ALA A 69 -5.24 8.06 -5.60
CA ALA A 69 -3.91 7.97 -6.22
C ALA A 69 -2.80 8.43 -5.27
N LEU A 70 -3.10 9.27 -4.28
CA LEU A 70 -2.17 9.67 -3.22
C LEU A 70 -1.65 8.47 -2.40
N LYS A 71 -2.42 7.38 -2.33
CA LYS A 71 -1.99 6.14 -1.64
C LYS A 71 -0.73 5.53 -2.26
N LEU A 72 -0.51 5.71 -3.56
CA LEU A 72 0.72 5.25 -4.22
C LEU A 72 1.94 5.97 -3.65
N LEU A 73 1.85 7.29 -3.45
CA LEU A 73 2.94 8.06 -2.85
C LEU A 73 3.17 7.65 -1.40
N THR A 74 2.12 7.53 -0.61
CA THR A 74 2.19 7.09 0.79
C THR A 74 2.82 5.70 0.90
N SER A 75 2.39 4.75 0.07
CA SER A 75 2.91 3.38 0.06
C SER A 75 4.38 3.33 -0.39
N ALA A 76 4.74 4.08 -1.44
CA ALA A 76 6.11 4.16 -1.91
C ALA A 76 7.04 4.78 -0.86
N THR A 77 6.57 5.82 -0.15
CA THR A 77 7.32 6.46 0.94
C THR A 77 7.52 5.49 2.10
N ALA A 78 6.47 4.78 2.52
CA ALA A 78 6.55 3.78 3.58
C ALA A 78 7.54 2.67 3.21
N LEU A 79 7.45 2.16 1.98
CA LEU A 79 8.38 1.14 1.47
C LEU A 79 9.82 1.65 1.42
N GLY A 80 10.04 2.91 1.04
CA GLY A 80 11.36 3.53 0.99
C GLY A 80 11.98 3.76 2.38
N ILE A 81 11.15 4.03 3.40
CA ILE A 81 11.62 4.29 4.77
C ILE A 81 11.83 2.97 5.53
N TYR A 82 10.87 2.05 5.45
CA TYR A 82 10.84 0.85 6.29
C TYR A 82 11.36 -0.41 5.58
N GLY A 83 11.41 -0.40 4.25
CA GLY A 83 11.73 -1.59 3.46
C GLY A 83 10.57 -2.56 3.32
N GLY A 84 10.74 -3.57 2.45
CA GLY A 84 9.72 -4.56 2.12
C GLY A 84 9.49 -5.62 3.21
N GLU A 85 10.46 -5.79 4.11
CA GLU A 85 10.42 -6.80 5.18
C GLU A 85 9.89 -6.23 6.50
N HIS A 86 9.45 -4.97 6.51
CA HIS A 86 8.88 -4.37 7.71
C HIS A 86 7.60 -5.08 8.14
N CYS A 87 7.54 -5.40 9.43
CA CYS A 87 6.38 -6.04 10.04
C CYS A 87 5.83 -5.18 11.17
N PHE A 88 4.51 -5.16 11.29
CA PHE A 88 3.84 -4.66 12.48
C PHE A 88 3.79 -5.74 13.54
N TYR A 89 3.89 -5.33 14.79
CA TYR A 89 3.82 -6.23 15.94
C TYR A 89 2.62 -5.85 16.80
N THR A 90 2.03 -6.85 17.44
CA THR A 90 1.06 -6.65 18.52
C THR A 90 1.67 -7.25 19.77
N ASP A 91 1.96 -6.41 20.74
CA ASP A 91 2.60 -6.84 21.97
C ASP A 91 1.55 -7.41 22.94
N VAL A 92 1.82 -8.60 23.44
CA VAL A 92 0.99 -9.24 24.46
C VAL A 92 1.83 -9.37 25.74
N GLN A 93 1.37 -8.72 26.78
CA GLN A 93 2.06 -8.63 28.07
C GLN A 93 1.11 -9.06 29.18
N TYR A 94 1.64 -9.38 30.35
CA TYR A 94 0.82 -9.65 31.55
C TYR A 94 1.42 -9.01 32.79
N SER A 95 0.55 -8.72 33.74
CA SER A 95 0.93 -8.39 35.12
C SER A 95 0.70 -9.58 36.05
N GLY A 96 1.30 -9.55 37.22
CA GLY A 96 1.11 -10.62 38.22
C GLY A 96 2.00 -11.84 37.96
N HIS A 97 1.47 -13.06 38.13
CA HIS A 97 2.24 -14.29 37.99
C HIS A 97 1.39 -15.44 37.42
N ILE A 98 2.05 -16.38 36.79
CA ILE A 98 1.43 -17.64 36.34
C ILE A 98 1.63 -18.71 37.41
N GLY A 99 0.54 -19.22 37.95
CA GLY A 99 0.54 -20.28 38.93
C GLY A 99 0.91 -21.65 38.31
N LYS A 100 1.32 -22.61 39.17
CA LYS A 100 1.60 -23.98 38.74
C LYS A 100 0.39 -24.72 38.18
N ASP A 101 -0.80 -24.19 38.48
CA ASP A 101 -2.11 -24.64 38.01
C ASP A 101 -2.48 -24.10 36.65
N GLY A 102 -1.59 -23.36 36.01
CA GLY A 102 -1.82 -22.74 34.68
C GLY A 102 -2.76 -21.54 34.72
N VAL A 103 -2.95 -20.93 35.88
CA VAL A 103 -3.76 -19.72 36.06
C VAL A 103 -2.85 -18.50 36.06
N LEU A 104 -3.15 -17.51 35.21
CA LEU A 104 -2.59 -16.17 35.32
C LEU A 104 -3.37 -15.40 36.38
N TYR A 105 -2.73 -15.14 37.52
CA TYR A 105 -3.23 -14.26 38.56
C TYR A 105 -2.78 -12.83 38.29
N GLY A 106 -3.55 -12.10 37.49
CA GLY A 106 -3.23 -10.77 37.01
C GLY A 106 -3.90 -10.47 35.69
N ASP A 107 -3.55 -9.34 35.10
CA ASP A 107 -4.16 -8.84 33.88
C ASP A 107 -3.33 -9.19 32.64
N LEU A 108 -4.02 -9.41 31.52
CA LEU A 108 -3.42 -9.54 30.18
C LEU A 108 -3.60 -8.24 29.43
N TYR A 109 -2.50 -7.71 28.90
CA TYR A 109 -2.47 -6.49 28.09
C TYR A 109 -2.21 -6.85 26.63
N ILE A 110 -3.01 -6.31 25.72
CA ILE A 110 -2.83 -6.44 24.27
C ILE A 110 -2.59 -5.03 23.75
N GLN A 111 -1.32 -4.71 23.48
CA GLN A 111 -0.93 -3.39 23.00
C GLN A 111 -0.89 -3.37 21.47
N GLY A 112 -1.75 -2.54 20.88
CA GLY A 112 -1.80 -2.30 19.45
C GLY A 112 -0.64 -1.44 18.96
N CYS A 113 0.01 -1.85 17.87
CA CYS A 113 1.13 -1.15 17.27
C CYS A 113 0.83 -0.63 15.86
N GLY A 114 -0.44 -0.47 15.52
CA GLY A 114 -0.87 0.14 14.25
C GLY A 114 -0.95 -0.81 13.06
N ASP A 115 -1.08 -2.13 13.30
CA ASP A 115 -1.31 -3.09 12.23
C ASP A 115 -2.73 -2.94 11.65
N PRO A 116 -2.88 -2.39 10.43
CA PRO A 116 -4.20 -2.20 9.82
C PRO A 116 -4.81 -3.52 9.33
N THR A 117 -4.04 -4.61 9.35
CA THR A 117 -4.48 -5.92 8.85
C THR A 117 -5.01 -6.82 9.97
N LEU A 118 -4.81 -6.44 11.23
CA LEU A 118 -5.26 -7.21 12.37
C LEU A 118 -6.79 -7.33 12.39
N GLY A 119 -7.29 -8.58 12.22
CA GLY A 119 -8.73 -8.83 12.10
C GLY A 119 -9.36 -8.44 10.76
N SER A 120 -8.58 -8.03 9.76
CA SER A 120 -9.07 -7.68 8.42
C SER A 120 -9.52 -8.92 7.63
N GLU A 121 -10.59 -8.75 6.85
CA GLU A 121 -11.07 -9.78 5.91
C GLU A 121 -10.19 -9.90 4.65
N TYR A 122 -9.32 -8.94 4.41
CA TYR A 122 -8.53 -8.82 3.17
C TYR A 122 -7.10 -9.37 3.27
N GLY A 123 -6.73 -9.99 4.37
CA GLY A 123 -5.41 -10.58 4.56
C GLY A 123 -5.27 -12.01 4.08
N THR A 124 -4.06 -12.55 4.11
CA THR A 124 -3.82 -13.99 3.98
C THR A 124 -4.37 -14.72 5.19
N ARG A 125 -4.74 -16.00 5.07
CA ARG A 125 -5.32 -16.80 6.19
C ARG A 125 -4.55 -16.71 7.50
N GLN A 126 -3.27 -16.41 7.46
CA GLN A 126 -2.42 -16.26 8.65
C GLN A 126 -2.69 -14.98 9.45
N VAL A 127 -3.22 -13.93 8.80
CA VAL A 127 -3.55 -12.65 9.45
C VAL A 127 -4.92 -12.73 10.13
N PHE A 128 -5.83 -13.56 9.61
CA PHE A 128 -7.19 -13.73 10.16
C PHE A 128 -7.23 -14.41 11.52
N ASP A 129 -6.16 -15.02 11.95
CA ASP A 129 -6.16 -15.92 13.08
C ASP A 129 -5.47 -15.32 14.31
N PHE A 130 -5.60 -13.99 14.50
CA PHE A 130 -5.07 -13.34 15.70
C PHE A 130 -5.52 -14.05 16.97
N ARG A 131 -6.81 -14.39 17.07
CA ARG A 131 -7.35 -15.08 18.24
C ARG A 131 -6.68 -16.44 18.46
N ASN A 132 -6.57 -17.25 17.42
CA ASN A 132 -5.99 -18.58 17.53
C ASN A 132 -4.48 -18.52 17.80
N ARG A 133 -3.80 -17.53 17.22
CA ARG A 133 -2.38 -17.27 17.53
C ARG A 133 -2.22 -16.85 18.99
N LEU A 134 -3.04 -15.92 19.47
CA LEU A 134 -3.03 -15.49 20.86
C LEU A 134 -3.29 -16.67 21.81
N LEU A 135 -4.32 -17.47 21.54
CA LEU A 135 -4.62 -18.66 22.34
C LEU A 135 -3.45 -19.64 22.36
N LYS A 136 -2.83 -19.88 21.20
CA LYS A 136 -1.66 -20.75 21.10
C LYS A 136 -0.46 -20.23 21.91
N GLU A 137 -0.21 -18.92 21.89
CA GLU A 137 0.88 -18.33 22.67
C GLU A 137 0.59 -18.37 24.17
N LEU A 138 -0.65 -18.18 24.58
CA LEU A 138 -1.05 -18.36 25.97
C LEU A 138 -0.89 -19.82 26.44
N GLU A 139 -1.28 -20.78 25.60
CA GLU A 139 -1.07 -22.22 25.87
C GLU A 139 0.43 -22.54 25.97
N ASN A 140 1.25 -22.03 25.05
CA ASN A 140 2.71 -22.18 25.09
C ASN A 140 3.33 -21.61 26.36
N ALA A 141 2.78 -20.51 26.88
CA ALA A 141 3.16 -19.92 28.15
C ALA A 141 2.59 -20.68 29.39
N GLY A 142 1.82 -21.74 29.15
CA GLY A 142 1.18 -22.53 30.21
C GLY A 142 -0.05 -21.87 30.83
N VAL A 143 -0.66 -20.91 30.19
CA VAL A 143 -1.85 -20.19 30.68
C VAL A 143 -3.09 -20.82 30.08
N HIS A 144 -3.96 -21.36 30.97
CA HIS A 144 -5.26 -21.93 30.61
C HIS A 144 -6.44 -21.11 31.13
N ARG A 145 -6.20 -20.23 32.10
CA ARG A 145 -7.20 -19.38 32.73
C ARG A 145 -6.57 -18.05 33.14
N ILE A 146 -7.34 -16.99 33.09
CA ILE A 146 -6.96 -15.66 33.55
C ILE A 146 -7.89 -15.28 34.71
N GLU A 147 -7.30 -14.96 35.85
CA GLU A 147 -7.96 -14.38 37.03
C GLU A 147 -7.57 -12.90 37.10
N GLY A 148 -8.20 -12.09 36.22
CA GLY A 148 -7.96 -10.68 36.02
C GLY A 148 -8.70 -10.17 34.81
N CYS A 149 -8.24 -9.05 34.28
CA CYS A 149 -8.81 -8.40 33.10
C CYS A 149 -8.00 -8.70 31.82
N ILE A 150 -8.67 -8.63 30.67
CA ILE A 150 -8.02 -8.49 29.38
C ILE A 150 -8.17 -7.03 28.95
N ILE A 151 -7.05 -6.36 28.77
CA ILE A 151 -6.97 -4.92 28.55
C ILE A 151 -6.43 -4.68 27.13
N ALA A 152 -7.23 -4.03 26.28
CA ALA A 152 -6.74 -3.48 25.02
C ALA A 152 -6.03 -2.15 25.33
N ASP A 153 -4.76 -2.07 24.98
CA ASP A 153 -3.89 -0.92 25.26
C ASP A 153 -3.59 -0.18 23.94
N ASP A 154 -4.11 1.02 23.81
CA ASP A 154 -3.87 1.94 22.69
C ASP A 154 -2.93 3.10 23.05
N SER A 155 -2.29 3.05 24.22
CA SER A 155 -1.45 4.10 24.78
C SER A 155 -0.25 4.49 23.88
N ARG A 156 0.08 3.66 22.89
CA ARG A 156 1.13 3.93 21.91
C ARG A 156 0.77 5.07 20.94
N PHE A 157 -0.53 5.34 20.80
CA PHE A 157 -1.06 6.39 19.93
C PHE A 157 -1.59 7.55 20.75
N GLY A 158 -1.71 8.73 20.11
CA GLY A 158 -2.34 9.88 20.73
C GLY A 158 -3.85 9.68 20.90
N THR A 159 -4.49 10.57 21.65
CA THR A 159 -5.92 10.52 21.96
C THR A 159 -6.83 10.93 20.81
N GLU A 160 -6.28 11.42 19.71
CA GLU A 160 -7.03 11.81 18.52
C GLU A 160 -7.36 10.57 17.69
N GLY A 161 -8.51 9.96 17.96
CA GLY A 161 -8.97 8.75 17.26
C GLY A 161 -9.44 8.98 15.83
N VAL A 162 -9.68 10.23 15.41
CA VAL A 162 -10.21 10.58 14.09
C VAL A 162 -9.35 11.69 13.51
N SER A 163 -8.90 11.52 12.27
CA SER A 163 -8.19 12.57 11.54
C SER A 163 -9.10 13.78 11.34
N PRO A 164 -8.60 15.03 11.55
CA PRO A 164 -9.41 16.24 11.37
C PRO A 164 -9.90 16.45 9.92
N ASN A 165 -9.35 15.71 8.96
CA ASN A 165 -9.73 15.76 7.55
C ASN A 165 -10.66 14.62 7.12
N TRP A 166 -11.06 13.74 8.03
CA TRP A 166 -12.03 12.70 7.72
C TRP A 166 -13.43 13.29 7.72
N LEU A 167 -14.22 12.86 6.76
CA LEU A 167 -15.65 13.17 6.75
C LEU A 167 -16.36 12.28 7.77
N TRP A 168 -17.54 12.69 8.18
CA TRP A 168 -18.33 11.93 9.15
C TRP A 168 -18.78 10.56 8.61
N GLU A 169 -18.81 10.43 7.28
CA GLU A 169 -19.20 9.22 6.56
C GLU A 169 -18.00 8.26 6.30
N ASP A 170 -16.78 8.66 6.57
CA ASP A 170 -15.58 7.82 6.43
C ASP A 170 -15.45 6.87 7.63
#